data_9e8463c7ac02cb750f254a4efa058c80
#
_entry.id   9e8463c7ac02cb750f254a4efa058c80
#
_cell.length_a   1.000
_cell.length_b   1.000
_cell.length_c   1.000
_cell.angle_alpha   90.00
_cell.angle_beta   90.00
_cell.angle_gamma   90.00
#
_symmetry.space_group_name_H-M   'P 1'
#
loop_
_entity.id
_entity.type
_entity.pdbx_description
1 polymer ?
#
loop_
_entity_poly.entity_id
_entity_poly.type
_entity_poly.pdbx_seq_one_letter_code
_entity_poly.pdbx_strand_id
1 'polypeptide(L)'
;MTTEPVDVRAVFDPRRRDDPYPVLRALREAGRVHWLSETSPRIVVLTRHDDCGQLMTDPAFGHLSMAQSAFRPVTDVDEGLRSMLRANPPTHTRLRRLVSREFTPGRIARFGDSARLLAAELLDDAVRRRGGEVDLVEAFARPLPLRIICTLLGVPEQDDRIFADWASALTRGLDPDQMLSPAERAARTEGTRGFAEYFTALIARRRTDPADDLLSALVAVSDGGDRLAGDELVDLCVLLLVAGYETTVNLVSGAVLALANDPEQYALLRSRRDLVPAAIEETLRYDPPIQWLARSVLADVDIAGHTLRPGDGALGLLAAAQRDPAVFPDPDRFDVTRYAVPGSAGIAQPARHFGFGQGIHYCLGAPLARLEAEIMLNALLDHATRVEVTAAPSYRPHLAVRGASTLPVRLSTD
;
A
#
# COMPACT_ATOMS: atom_id res chain seq x y z
N MET A 1 -8.21 -26.75 -27.55
CA MET A 1 -7.93 -27.09 -26.17
C MET A 1 -8.86 -26.29 -25.31
N THR A 2 -9.89 -26.91 -24.75
CA THR A 2 -10.78 -26.24 -23.79
C THR A 2 -9.98 -26.06 -22.50
N THR A 3 -9.48 -24.83 -22.25
CA THR A 3 -8.90 -24.47 -20.96
C THR A 3 -9.98 -24.63 -19.90
N GLU A 4 -9.72 -25.43 -18.86
CA GLU A 4 -10.60 -25.47 -17.70
C GLU A 4 -10.85 -24.04 -17.20
N PRO A 5 -12.09 -23.69 -16.82
CA PRO A 5 -12.40 -22.37 -16.31
C PRO A 5 -11.56 -22.11 -15.06
N VAL A 6 -10.80 -21.00 -15.06
CA VAL A 6 -9.99 -20.60 -13.91
C VAL A 6 -10.91 -20.23 -12.76
N ASP A 7 -10.81 -20.94 -11.65
CA ASP A 7 -11.58 -20.59 -10.44
C ASP A 7 -11.05 -19.26 -9.86
N VAL A 8 -11.92 -18.26 -9.79
CA VAL A 8 -11.60 -16.95 -9.22
C VAL A 8 -11.11 -17.02 -7.78
N ARG A 9 -11.50 -18.07 -7.03
CA ARG A 9 -11.01 -18.30 -5.66
C ARG A 9 -9.53 -18.58 -5.59
N ALA A 10 -8.91 -18.97 -6.72
CA ALA A 10 -7.47 -19.22 -6.79
C ALA A 10 -6.61 -17.98 -6.47
N VAL A 11 -7.16 -16.75 -6.57
CA VAL A 11 -6.45 -15.52 -6.18
C VAL A 11 -6.24 -15.42 -4.66
N PHE A 12 -7.05 -16.15 -3.88
CA PHE A 12 -6.97 -16.19 -2.42
C PHE A 12 -6.20 -17.40 -1.90
N ASP A 13 -5.62 -18.22 -2.78
CA ASP A 13 -4.81 -19.39 -2.38
C ASP A 13 -3.46 -18.91 -1.80
N PRO A 14 -3.19 -19.17 -0.51
CA PRO A 14 -1.93 -18.77 0.12
C PRO A 14 -0.68 -19.31 -0.56
N ARG A 15 -0.78 -20.44 -1.27
CA ARG A 15 0.34 -21.07 -1.99
C ARG A 15 0.77 -20.29 -3.23
N ARG A 16 -0.05 -19.34 -3.71
CA ARG A 16 0.20 -18.50 -4.90
C ARG A 16 0.68 -17.10 -4.57
N ARG A 17 0.88 -16.79 -3.29
CA ARG A 17 1.30 -15.45 -2.87
C ARG A 17 2.71 -15.07 -3.34
N ASP A 18 3.57 -16.07 -3.53
CA ASP A 18 4.95 -15.84 -3.98
C ASP A 18 4.96 -15.37 -5.44
N ASP A 19 4.04 -15.86 -6.26
CA ASP A 19 3.81 -15.39 -7.63
C ASP A 19 2.32 -15.46 -7.99
N PRO A 20 1.53 -14.39 -7.76
CA PRO A 20 0.11 -14.36 -8.10
C PRO A 20 -0.15 -14.09 -9.59
N TYR A 21 0.84 -13.64 -10.35
CA TYR A 21 0.65 -13.11 -11.69
C TYR A 21 0.17 -14.14 -12.73
N PRO A 22 0.57 -15.42 -12.71
CA PRO A 22 0.02 -16.42 -13.63
C PRO A 22 -1.50 -16.59 -13.49
N VAL A 23 -2.03 -16.64 -12.24
CA VAL A 23 -3.48 -16.78 -12.03
C VAL A 23 -4.21 -15.48 -12.36
N LEU A 24 -3.64 -14.32 -12.04
CA LEU A 24 -4.22 -13.02 -12.39
C LEU A 24 -4.30 -12.83 -13.91
N ARG A 25 -3.28 -13.25 -14.66
CA ARG A 25 -3.28 -13.27 -16.13
C ARG A 25 -4.36 -14.20 -16.66
N ALA A 26 -4.41 -15.42 -16.18
CA ALA A 26 -5.38 -16.41 -16.64
C ALA A 26 -6.84 -15.94 -16.40
N LEU A 27 -7.13 -15.31 -15.27
CA LEU A 27 -8.44 -14.70 -15.00
C LEU A 27 -8.74 -13.56 -15.98
N ARG A 28 -7.79 -12.65 -16.19
CA ARG A 28 -7.96 -11.53 -17.12
C ARG A 28 -8.21 -11.99 -18.56
N GLU A 29 -7.55 -13.07 -18.99
CA GLU A 29 -7.75 -13.68 -20.31
C GLU A 29 -9.09 -14.41 -20.43
N ALA A 30 -9.55 -15.04 -19.34
CA ALA A 30 -10.84 -15.75 -19.30
C ALA A 30 -12.04 -14.79 -19.34
N GLY A 31 -11.91 -13.55 -18.86
CA GLY A 31 -13.00 -12.57 -18.92
C GLY A 31 -12.77 -11.30 -18.12
N ARG A 32 -13.65 -10.32 -18.34
CA ARG A 32 -13.65 -9.04 -17.59
C ARG A 32 -14.21 -9.22 -16.19
N VAL A 33 -15.15 -10.15 -16.03
CA VAL A 33 -15.98 -10.35 -14.83
C VAL A 33 -15.93 -11.81 -14.42
N HIS A 34 -15.73 -12.02 -13.15
CA HIS A 34 -15.86 -13.32 -12.49
C HIS A 34 -16.76 -13.17 -11.27
N TRP A 35 -17.44 -14.23 -10.89
CA TRP A 35 -18.33 -14.22 -9.73
C TRP A 35 -17.73 -15.02 -8.58
N LEU A 36 -17.47 -14.35 -7.48
CA LEU A 36 -17.12 -15.01 -6.21
C LEU A 36 -18.40 -15.53 -5.51
N SER A 37 -19.52 -14.81 -5.69
CA SER A 37 -20.86 -15.21 -5.30
C SER A 37 -21.87 -14.71 -6.34
N GLU A 38 -22.72 -15.60 -6.85
CA GLU A 38 -23.83 -15.25 -7.76
C GLU A 38 -25.17 -15.10 -7.01
N THR A 39 -25.23 -15.51 -5.76
CA THR A 39 -26.41 -15.35 -4.89
C THR A 39 -26.27 -14.09 -4.05
N SER A 40 -27.41 -13.50 -3.64
CA SER A 40 -27.43 -12.24 -2.87
C SER A 40 -26.90 -12.44 -1.44
N PRO A 41 -25.97 -11.59 -0.97
CA PRO A 41 -25.33 -10.53 -1.75
C PRO A 41 -24.36 -11.10 -2.78
N ARG A 42 -24.47 -10.66 -4.04
CA ARG A 42 -23.57 -11.06 -5.11
C ARG A 42 -22.21 -10.40 -4.92
N ILE A 43 -21.15 -11.07 -5.35
CA ILE A 43 -19.80 -10.51 -5.33
C ILE A 43 -19.17 -10.70 -6.70
N VAL A 44 -18.93 -9.58 -7.39
CA VAL A 44 -18.24 -9.54 -8.67
C VAL A 44 -16.75 -9.27 -8.47
N VAL A 45 -15.93 -9.92 -9.31
CA VAL A 45 -14.48 -9.71 -9.38
C VAL A 45 -14.12 -9.15 -10.74
N LEU A 46 -13.43 -8.03 -10.76
CA LEU A 46 -13.05 -7.25 -11.92
C LEU A 46 -11.56 -7.36 -12.19
N THR A 47 -11.16 -7.57 -13.44
CA THR A 47 -9.77 -7.82 -13.83
C THR A 47 -9.19 -6.78 -14.78
N ARG A 48 -10.05 -5.93 -15.40
CA ARG A 48 -9.63 -4.93 -16.40
C ARG A 48 -9.40 -3.57 -15.76
N HIS A 49 -8.51 -2.81 -16.40
CA HIS A 49 -8.12 -1.47 -15.93
C HIS A 49 -9.32 -0.53 -15.84
N ASP A 50 -10.15 -0.43 -16.90
CA ASP A 50 -11.27 0.50 -16.92
C ASP A 50 -12.32 0.17 -15.86
N ASP A 51 -12.61 -1.13 -15.66
CA ASP A 51 -13.57 -1.58 -14.64
C ASP A 51 -13.08 -1.28 -13.23
N CYS A 52 -11.78 -1.49 -12.95
CA CYS A 52 -11.19 -1.11 -11.67
C CYS A 52 -11.17 0.42 -11.49
N GLY A 53 -10.97 1.18 -12.55
CA GLY A 53 -11.08 2.64 -12.56
C GLY A 53 -12.48 3.10 -12.19
N GLN A 54 -13.53 2.52 -12.83
CA GLN A 54 -14.92 2.81 -12.49
C GLN A 54 -15.21 2.47 -11.02
N LEU A 55 -14.81 1.29 -10.55
CA LEU A 55 -15.00 0.87 -9.15
C LEU A 55 -14.44 1.88 -8.13
N MET A 56 -13.37 2.60 -8.47
CA MET A 56 -12.74 3.58 -7.58
C MET A 56 -13.34 4.98 -7.66
N THR A 57 -14.04 5.31 -8.75
CA THR A 57 -14.47 6.70 -9.05
C THR A 57 -15.99 6.89 -9.08
N ASP A 58 -16.75 5.85 -9.36
CA ASP A 58 -18.21 5.92 -9.42
C ASP A 58 -18.80 5.99 -8.00
N PRO A 59 -19.60 7.03 -7.67
CA PRO A 59 -20.19 7.20 -6.33
C PRO A 59 -21.20 6.11 -5.95
N ALA A 60 -21.66 5.29 -6.89
CA ALA A 60 -22.49 4.13 -6.59
C ALA A 60 -21.72 3.03 -5.84
N PHE A 61 -20.38 3.10 -5.85
CA PHE A 61 -19.51 2.24 -5.05
C PHE A 61 -18.98 2.97 -3.82
N GLY A 62 -19.01 2.30 -2.68
CA GLY A 62 -18.53 2.87 -1.43
C GLY A 62 -18.34 1.82 -0.35
N HIS A 63 -18.57 2.21 0.88
CA HIS A 63 -18.43 1.35 2.04
C HIS A 63 -19.77 1.24 2.78
N LEU A 64 -20.18 0.03 3.06
CA LEU A 64 -21.25 -0.28 4.04
C LEU A 64 -20.63 -0.57 5.39
N SER A 65 -21.44 -0.52 6.45
CA SER A 65 -21.00 -1.00 7.76
C SER A 65 -20.52 -2.46 7.64
N MET A 66 -19.63 -2.87 8.53
CA MET A 66 -19.10 -4.23 8.53
C MET A 66 -20.23 -5.28 8.56
N ALA A 67 -21.29 -5.01 9.31
CA ALA A 67 -22.47 -5.85 9.40
C ALA A 67 -23.27 -5.97 8.08
N GLN A 68 -23.17 -4.97 7.20
CA GLN A 68 -23.90 -4.91 5.93
C GLN A 68 -23.03 -5.23 4.70
N SER A 69 -21.73 -5.40 4.90
CA SER A 69 -20.80 -5.65 3.79
C SER A 69 -20.89 -7.10 3.31
N ALA A 70 -21.00 -7.30 2.00
CA ALA A 70 -20.94 -8.62 1.36
C ALA A 70 -19.65 -9.40 1.65
N PHE A 71 -18.57 -8.71 2.02
CA PHE A 71 -17.24 -9.29 2.23
C PHE A 71 -16.99 -9.80 3.65
N ARG A 72 -17.82 -9.40 4.61
CA ARG A 72 -17.68 -9.82 6.01
C ARG A 72 -19.04 -10.22 6.57
N PRO A 73 -19.36 -11.52 6.58
CA PRO A 73 -20.51 -12.01 7.30
C PRO A 73 -20.35 -11.69 8.79
N VAL A 74 -21.44 -11.23 9.38
CA VAL A 74 -21.51 -10.76 10.76
C VAL A 74 -21.22 -11.88 11.73
N THR A 75 -20.17 -11.77 12.50
CA THR A 75 -20.06 -12.41 13.80
C THR A 75 -19.37 -11.42 14.73
N ASP A 76 -20.04 -10.97 15.79
CA ASP A 76 -19.52 -10.19 16.92
C ASP A 76 -18.37 -9.20 16.57
N VAL A 77 -18.59 -8.38 15.56
CA VAL A 77 -17.59 -7.44 15.13
C VAL A 77 -17.75 -6.19 15.98
N ASP A 78 -16.80 -6.03 16.88
CA ASP A 78 -16.40 -4.70 17.30
C ASP A 78 -16.31 -3.84 16.04
N GLU A 79 -17.04 -2.71 15.99
CA GLU A 79 -17.12 -1.83 14.79
C GLU A 79 -15.78 -1.22 14.45
N GLY A 80 -14.66 -1.87 14.62
CA GLY A 80 -13.27 -1.53 14.39
C GLY A 80 -13.06 -0.07 13.95
N LEU A 81 -11.91 0.45 14.00
CA LEU A 81 -11.55 1.84 13.66
C LEU A 81 -12.46 2.45 12.58
N ARG A 82 -13.23 3.47 12.93
CA ARG A 82 -14.08 4.27 12.02
C ARG A 82 -13.21 5.13 11.12
N SER A 83 -12.25 4.52 10.46
CA SER A 83 -11.21 5.24 9.75
C SER A 83 -11.75 5.95 8.51
N MET A 84 -11.13 7.06 8.16
CA MET A 84 -11.39 7.79 6.92
C MET A 84 -11.34 6.86 5.67
N LEU A 85 -10.57 5.76 5.73
CA LEU A 85 -10.45 4.78 4.64
C LEU A 85 -11.80 4.10 4.31
N ARG A 86 -12.68 3.95 5.29
CA ARG A 86 -14.00 3.29 5.15
C ARG A 86 -15.18 4.26 5.23
N ALA A 87 -14.91 5.55 5.29
CA ALA A 87 -15.95 6.57 5.33
C ALA A 87 -16.43 6.90 3.91
N ASN A 88 -17.72 7.17 3.75
CA ASN A 88 -18.31 7.78 2.57
C ASN A 88 -18.50 9.28 2.77
N PRO A 89 -18.71 10.08 1.70
CA PRO A 89 -19.22 11.44 1.83
C PRO A 89 -20.58 11.47 2.60
N PRO A 90 -20.83 12.48 3.45
CA PRO A 90 -20.01 13.67 3.69
C PRO A 90 -18.87 13.46 4.71
N THR A 91 -18.90 12.40 5.51
CA THR A 91 -17.93 12.15 6.59
C THR A 91 -16.50 12.05 6.05
N HIS A 92 -16.30 11.25 4.98
CA HIS A 92 -14.99 11.16 4.32
C HIS A 92 -14.48 12.54 3.90
N THR A 93 -15.31 13.34 3.22
CA THR A 93 -14.94 14.65 2.70
C THR A 93 -14.49 15.59 3.82
N ARG A 94 -15.23 15.57 4.95
CA ARG A 94 -14.90 16.34 6.16
C ARG A 94 -13.53 15.95 6.73
N LEU A 95 -13.34 14.68 7.03
CA LEU A 95 -12.08 14.18 7.59
C LEU A 95 -10.90 14.43 6.64
N ARG A 96 -11.08 14.14 5.36
CA ARG A 96 -10.05 14.36 4.34
C ARG A 96 -9.61 15.81 4.25
N ARG A 97 -10.54 16.77 4.31
CA ARG A 97 -10.26 18.20 4.26
C ARG A 97 -9.42 18.65 5.47
N LEU A 98 -9.75 18.18 6.66
CA LEU A 98 -9.02 18.51 7.88
C LEU A 98 -7.57 17.99 7.83
N VAL A 99 -7.38 16.75 7.34
CA VAL A 99 -6.07 16.09 7.36
C VAL A 99 -5.17 16.53 6.21
N SER A 100 -5.71 16.76 5.01
CA SER A 100 -4.89 17.01 3.80
C SER A 100 -4.02 18.26 3.92
N ARG A 101 -4.39 19.22 4.76
CA ARG A 101 -3.60 20.43 5.01
C ARG A 101 -2.25 20.13 5.66
N GLU A 102 -2.15 19.01 6.34
CA GLU A 102 -0.94 18.59 7.04
C GLU A 102 0.01 17.75 6.15
N PHE A 103 -0.48 17.26 5.00
CA PHE A 103 0.28 16.47 4.03
C PHE A 103 0.73 17.33 2.82
N THR A 104 1.18 18.54 3.07
CA THR A 104 1.69 19.41 2.00
C THR A 104 3.11 19.03 1.60
N PRO A 105 3.51 19.25 0.32
CA PRO A 105 4.88 18.97 -0.13
C PRO A 105 5.96 19.65 0.73
N GLY A 106 5.71 20.87 1.19
CA GLY A 106 6.66 21.60 2.05
C GLY A 106 6.88 20.95 3.42
N ARG A 107 5.83 20.40 4.04
CA ARG A 107 5.96 19.67 5.32
C ARG A 107 6.68 18.33 5.11
N ILE A 108 6.31 17.61 4.05
CA ILE A 108 6.93 16.31 3.71
C ILE A 108 8.42 16.50 3.42
N ALA A 109 8.80 17.54 2.69
CA ALA A 109 10.20 17.81 2.36
C ALA A 109 11.11 17.99 3.60
N ARG A 110 10.56 18.41 4.75
CA ARG A 110 11.32 18.55 6.01
C ARG A 110 11.93 17.24 6.52
N PHE A 111 11.33 16.10 6.16
CA PHE A 111 11.85 14.79 6.52
C PHE A 111 12.99 14.31 5.59
N GLY A 112 13.19 15.00 4.45
CA GLY A 112 14.12 14.55 3.42
C GLY A 112 15.55 14.40 3.90
N ASP A 113 16.09 15.35 4.68
CA ASP A 113 17.49 15.32 5.10
C ASP A 113 17.74 14.22 6.14
N SER A 114 16.88 14.09 7.16
CA SER A 114 16.99 13.03 8.15
C SER A 114 16.80 11.64 7.53
N ALA A 115 15.90 11.50 6.56
CA ALA A 115 15.68 10.27 5.82
C ALA A 115 16.90 9.87 4.99
N ARG A 116 17.58 10.83 4.32
CA ARG A 116 18.81 10.56 3.55
C ARG A 116 19.95 10.09 4.45
N LEU A 117 20.13 10.74 5.60
CA LEU A 117 21.15 10.34 6.58
C LEU A 117 20.90 8.93 7.08
N LEU A 118 19.67 8.61 7.49
CA LEU A 118 19.32 7.27 7.96
C LEU A 118 19.48 6.23 6.86
N ALA A 119 19.07 6.52 5.62
CA ALA A 119 19.23 5.58 4.50
C ALA A 119 20.70 5.26 4.23
N ALA A 120 21.58 6.27 4.28
CA ALA A 120 23.01 6.08 4.11
C ALA A 120 23.62 5.26 5.25
N GLU A 121 23.26 5.55 6.50
CA GLU A 121 23.73 4.80 7.68
C GLU A 121 23.33 3.33 7.63
N LEU A 122 22.09 3.02 7.26
CA LEU A 122 21.58 1.65 7.14
C LEU A 122 22.34 0.86 6.06
N LEU A 123 22.62 1.48 4.92
CA LEU A 123 23.39 0.83 3.84
C LEU A 123 24.87 0.68 4.17
N ASP A 124 25.48 1.68 4.81
CA ASP A 124 26.84 1.58 5.31
C ASP A 124 26.97 0.41 6.29
N ASP A 125 26.01 0.24 7.20
CA ASP A 125 25.99 -0.90 8.12
C ASP A 125 25.86 -2.24 7.37
N ALA A 126 24.94 -2.31 6.42
CA ALA A 126 24.72 -3.52 5.60
C ALA A 126 25.97 -3.92 4.82
N VAL A 127 26.62 -2.96 4.15
CA VAL A 127 27.80 -3.21 3.31
C VAL A 127 29.06 -3.45 4.14
N ARG A 128 29.37 -2.54 5.08
CA ARG A 128 30.67 -2.57 5.79
C ARG A 128 30.72 -3.58 6.92
N ARG A 129 29.63 -3.73 7.69
CA ARG A 129 29.63 -4.59 8.89
C ARG A 129 29.20 -6.01 8.60
N ARG A 130 28.35 -6.18 7.59
CA ARG A 130 27.76 -7.48 7.24
C ARG A 130 28.33 -8.06 5.94
N GLY A 131 29.32 -7.40 5.33
CA GLY A 131 29.95 -7.86 4.09
C GLY A 131 29.04 -7.88 2.87
N GLY A 132 27.96 -7.09 2.89
CA GLY A 132 27.00 -6.95 1.80
C GLY A 132 25.97 -8.09 1.70
N GLU A 133 26.09 -9.18 2.46
CA GLU A 133 25.06 -10.25 2.51
C GLU A 133 24.06 -9.96 3.63
N VAL A 134 22.85 -9.58 3.24
CA VAL A 134 21.81 -9.14 4.19
C VAL A 134 20.43 -9.59 3.76
N ASP A 135 19.50 -9.66 4.71
CA ASP A 135 18.09 -9.55 4.42
C ASP A 135 17.76 -8.06 4.22
N LEU A 136 17.48 -7.68 2.97
CA LEU A 136 17.23 -6.28 2.61
C LEU A 136 16.01 -5.71 3.34
N VAL A 137 14.98 -6.54 3.60
CA VAL A 137 13.77 -6.08 4.29
C VAL A 137 14.13 -5.65 5.71
N GLU A 138 14.84 -6.47 6.45
CA GLU A 138 15.21 -6.21 7.84
C GLU A 138 16.29 -5.13 7.97
N ALA A 139 17.30 -5.18 7.09
CA ALA A 139 18.44 -4.30 7.19
C ALA A 139 18.19 -2.88 6.66
N PHE A 140 17.24 -2.73 5.69
CA PHE A 140 17.09 -1.47 4.97
C PHE A 140 15.65 -1.06 4.73
N ALA A 141 14.80 -1.92 4.11
CA ALA A 141 13.49 -1.48 3.65
C ALA A 141 12.52 -1.17 4.79
N ARG A 142 12.64 -1.85 5.93
CA ARG A 142 11.76 -1.70 7.10
C ARG A 142 12.12 -0.54 8.01
N PRO A 143 13.39 -0.31 8.39
CA PRO A 143 13.73 0.67 9.43
C PRO A 143 13.34 2.10 9.05
N LEU A 144 13.58 2.51 7.80
CA LEU A 144 13.38 3.91 7.40
C LEU A 144 11.91 4.34 7.39
N PRO A 145 10.98 3.64 6.72
CA PRO A 145 9.56 4.04 6.74
C PRO A 145 8.95 4.01 8.15
N LEU A 146 9.35 3.03 8.96
CA LEU A 146 8.91 2.95 10.35
C LEU A 146 9.37 4.18 11.14
N ARG A 147 10.66 4.52 11.06
CA ARG A 147 11.22 5.69 11.73
C ARG A 147 10.53 6.97 11.29
N ILE A 148 10.31 7.16 9.99
CA ILE A 148 9.69 8.37 9.45
C ILE A 148 8.25 8.51 9.96
N ILE A 149 7.43 7.46 9.88
CA ILE A 149 6.04 7.56 10.32
C ILE A 149 5.93 7.73 11.83
N CYS A 150 6.78 7.07 12.62
CA CYS A 150 6.85 7.26 14.07
C CYS A 150 7.27 8.69 14.42
N THR A 151 8.31 9.22 13.79
CA THR A 151 8.75 10.61 13.97
C THR A 151 7.65 11.61 13.58
N LEU A 152 6.99 11.38 12.45
CA LEU A 152 5.88 12.21 11.98
C LEU A 152 4.75 12.30 13.02
N LEU A 153 4.43 11.19 13.68
CA LEU A 153 3.39 11.09 14.70
C LEU A 153 3.88 11.44 16.11
N GLY A 154 5.16 11.81 16.27
CA GLY A 154 5.72 12.16 17.57
C GLY A 154 5.90 10.96 18.51
N VAL A 155 6.07 9.76 17.95
CA VAL A 155 6.34 8.51 18.66
C VAL A 155 7.84 8.39 18.91
N PRO A 156 8.27 8.14 20.17
CA PRO A 156 9.69 7.94 20.52
C PRO A 156 10.27 6.67 19.88
N GLU A 157 11.57 6.74 19.57
CA GLU A 157 12.32 5.64 18.91
C GLU A 157 12.27 4.30 19.63
N GLN A 158 12.31 4.30 20.95
CA GLN A 158 12.27 3.08 21.75
C GLN A 158 10.97 2.27 21.57
N ASP A 159 9.90 2.91 21.06
CA ASP A 159 8.61 2.27 20.86
C ASP A 159 8.42 1.67 19.46
N ASP A 160 9.36 1.91 18.52
CA ASP A 160 9.26 1.48 17.13
C ASP A 160 8.93 -0.01 16.97
N ARG A 161 9.55 -0.86 17.77
CA ARG A 161 9.37 -2.32 17.63
C ARG A 161 7.95 -2.76 17.94
N ILE A 162 7.36 -2.26 19.02
CA ILE A 162 5.98 -2.63 19.38
C ILE A 162 4.99 -2.07 18.33
N PHE A 163 5.30 -0.92 17.75
CA PHE A 163 4.52 -0.32 16.68
C PHE A 163 4.58 -1.15 15.39
N ALA A 164 5.75 -1.69 15.04
CA ALA A 164 5.89 -2.60 13.89
C ALA A 164 5.03 -3.86 14.05
N ASP A 165 5.03 -4.47 15.24
CA ASP A 165 4.26 -5.68 15.53
C ASP A 165 2.75 -5.41 15.45
N TRP A 166 2.28 -4.33 16.08
CA TRP A 166 0.87 -3.94 16.02
C TRP A 166 0.43 -3.57 14.59
N ALA A 167 1.25 -2.81 13.86
CA ALA A 167 0.94 -2.44 12.47
C ALA A 167 0.81 -3.67 11.59
N SER A 168 1.72 -4.64 11.72
CA SER A 168 1.67 -5.88 10.96
C SER A 168 0.40 -6.69 11.25
N ALA A 169 0.01 -6.77 12.53
CA ALA A 169 -1.23 -7.44 12.94
C ALA A 169 -2.48 -6.77 12.35
N LEU A 170 -2.53 -5.43 12.31
CA LEU A 170 -3.63 -4.68 11.72
C LEU A 170 -3.65 -4.80 10.19
N THR A 171 -2.49 -4.78 9.53
CA THR A 171 -2.38 -5.00 8.09
C THR A 171 -2.87 -6.39 7.71
N ARG A 172 -2.52 -7.42 8.48
CA ARG A 172 -3.07 -8.77 8.31
C ARG A 172 -4.59 -8.79 8.44
N GLY A 173 -5.14 -7.96 9.29
CA GLY A 173 -6.60 -7.77 9.48
C GLY A 173 -7.32 -7.09 8.32
N LEU A 174 -6.64 -6.67 7.25
CA LEU A 174 -7.28 -6.21 6.00
C LEU A 174 -7.77 -7.39 5.15
N ASP A 175 -7.24 -8.58 5.37
CA ASP A 175 -7.74 -9.80 4.74
C ASP A 175 -9.07 -10.26 5.39
N PRO A 176 -9.89 -11.04 4.67
CA PRO A 176 -11.14 -11.59 5.21
C PRO A 176 -10.92 -12.39 6.49
N ASP A 177 -11.79 -12.20 7.49
CA ASP A 177 -11.68 -12.86 8.81
C ASP A 177 -11.62 -14.39 8.75
N GLN A 178 -12.27 -15.00 7.73
CA GLN A 178 -12.24 -16.43 7.49
C GLN A 178 -10.84 -16.96 7.16
N MET A 179 -9.95 -16.08 6.72
CA MET A 179 -8.58 -16.42 6.35
C MET A 179 -7.58 -16.18 7.48
N LEU A 180 -8.03 -15.62 8.60
CA LEU A 180 -7.22 -15.37 9.78
C LEU A 180 -7.34 -16.54 10.76
N SER A 181 -6.21 -17.02 11.25
CA SER A 181 -6.16 -17.93 12.38
C SER A 181 -6.67 -17.27 13.68
N PRO A 182 -7.05 -18.04 14.70
CA PRO A 182 -7.41 -17.50 16.00
C PRO A 182 -6.31 -16.61 16.60
N ALA A 183 -5.05 -16.99 16.43
CA ALA A 183 -3.90 -16.22 16.92
C ALA A 183 -3.75 -14.87 16.19
N GLU A 184 -3.93 -14.82 14.85
CA GLU A 184 -3.89 -13.58 14.07
C GLU A 184 -5.04 -12.65 14.45
N ARG A 185 -6.25 -13.17 14.69
CA ARG A 185 -7.37 -12.36 15.19
C ARG A 185 -7.09 -11.78 16.58
N ALA A 186 -6.52 -12.59 17.49
CA ALA A 186 -6.13 -12.12 18.82
C ALA A 186 -5.04 -11.02 18.73
N ALA A 187 -4.03 -11.22 17.90
CA ALA A 187 -2.98 -10.22 17.68
C ALA A 187 -3.54 -8.90 17.10
N ARG A 188 -4.48 -8.98 16.16
CA ARG A 188 -5.18 -7.79 15.64
C ARG A 188 -5.94 -7.05 16.74
N THR A 189 -6.69 -7.76 17.58
CA THR A 189 -7.45 -7.16 18.70
C THR A 189 -6.49 -6.48 19.68
N GLU A 190 -5.40 -7.14 20.03
CA GLU A 190 -4.37 -6.59 20.91
C GLU A 190 -3.71 -5.35 20.30
N GLY A 191 -3.33 -5.40 19.02
CA GLY A 191 -2.74 -4.25 18.30
C GLY A 191 -3.72 -3.06 18.24
N THR A 192 -5.00 -3.31 17.95
CA THR A 192 -6.03 -2.26 17.96
C THR A 192 -6.15 -1.59 19.32
N ARG A 193 -6.22 -2.39 20.38
CA ARG A 193 -6.29 -1.89 21.77
C ARG A 193 -5.02 -1.11 22.12
N GLY A 194 -3.84 -1.67 21.86
CA GLY A 194 -2.55 -1.04 22.16
C GLY A 194 -2.40 0.31 21.49
N PHE A 195 -2.69 0.40 20.19
CA PHE A 195 -2.68 1.68 19.48
C PHE A 195 -3.67 2.69 20.05
N ALA A 196 -4.91 2.27 20.34
CA ALA A 196 -5.93 3.15 20.89
C ALA A 196 -5.51 3.74 22.23
N GLU A 197 -4.99 2.91 23.14
CA GLU A 197 -4.49 3.34 24.46
C GLU A 197 -3.30 4.30 24.31
N TYR A 198 -2.32 3.93 23.47
CA TYR A 198 -1.12 4.73 23.26
C TYR A 198 -1.44 6.12 22.67
N PHE A 199 -2.18 6.15 21.56
CA PHE A 199 -2.52 7.44 20.93
C PHE A 199 -3.46 8.29 21.77
N THR A 200 -4.38 7.69 22.55
CA THR A 200 -5.19 8.44 23.52
C THR A 200 -4.31 9.18 24.53
N ALA A 201 -3.30 8.51 25.09
CA ALA A 201 -2.36 9.12 26.04
C ALA A 201 -1.48 10.18 25.35
N LEU A 202 -0.98 9.90 24.14
CA LEU A 202 -0.13 10.84 23.40
C LEU A 202 -0.91 12.09 22.98
N ILE A 203 -2.14 11.96 22.51
CA ILE A 203 -3.06 13.08 22.18
C ILE A 203 -3.32 13.96 23.42
N ALA A 204 -3.59 13.33 24.56
CA ALA A 204 -3.79 14.07 25.83
C ALA A 204 -2.55 14.89 26.19
N ARG A 205 -1.35 14.34 26.04
CA ARG A 205 -0.08 15.05 26.25
C ARG A 205 0.10 16.21 25.26
N ARG A 206 -0.15 15.99 23.95
CA ARG A 206 0.01 17.02 22.92
C ARG A 206 -0.98 18.19 23.03
N ARG A 207 -2.12 17.98 23.68
CA ARG A 207 -3.06 19.07 24.00
C ARG A 207 -2.51 20.06 25.02
N THR A 208 -1.66 19.61 25.93
CA THR A 208 -1.06 20.43 26.99
C THR A 208 0.37 20.87 26.68
N ASP A 209 1.10 20.04 25.92
CA ASP A 209 2.50 20.23 25.54
C ASP A 209 2.69 19.92 24.05
N PRO A 210 2.36 20.87 23.16
CA PRO A 210 2.52 20.70 21.71
C PRO A 210 3.98 20.56 21.31
N ALA A 211 4.26 19.68 20.32
CA ALA A 211 5.58 19.52 19.72
C ALA A 211 5.55 19.86 18.22
N ASP A 212 6.72 19.91 17.56
CA ASP A 212 6.81 20.08 16.10
C ASP A 212 6.60 18.72 15.40
N ASP A 213 5.40 18.13 15.58
CA ASP A 213 4.99 16.87 14.97
C ASP A 213 3.59 16.98 14.33
N LEU A 214 3.27 16.01 13.48
CA LEU A 214 1.97 15.95 12.80
C LEU A 214 0.82 15.81 13.80
N LEU A 215 1.02 15.05 14.88
CA LEU A 215 -0.03 14.84 15.87
C LEU A 215 -0.42 16.15 16.54
N SER A 216 0.55 16.98 16.94
CA SER A 216 0.28 18.32 17.48
C SER A 216 -0.49 19.22 16.50
N ALA A 217 -0.11 19.15 15.22
CA ALA A 217 -0.81 19.90 14.17
C ALA A 217 -2.25 19.40 13.99
N LEU A 218 -2.48 18.07 14.00
CA LEU A 218 -3.83 17.48 13.91
C LEU A 218 -4.69 17.78 15.13
N VAL A 219 -4.11 17.82 16.32
CA VAL A 219 -4.78 18.24 17.57
C VAL A 219 -5.24 19.69 17.48
N ALA A 220 -4.45 20.55 16.85
CA ALA A 220 -4.74 21.98 16.70
C ALA A 220 -5.65 22.29 15.50
N VAL A 221 -5.80 21.35 14.54
CA VAL A 221 -6.52 21.61 13.29
C VAL A 221 -7.98 21.93 13.54
N SER A 222 -8.42 23.03 12.95
CA SER A 222 -9.83 23.38 12.88
C SER A 222 -10.13 24.03 11.53
N ASP A 223 -11.36 23.88 11.04
CA ASP A 223 -11.80 24.46 9.78
C ASP A 223 -13.26 24.90 9.87
N GLY A 224 -13.50 26.20 9.78
CA GLY A 224 -14.84 26.78 9.87
C GLY A 224 -15.61 26.44 11.17
N GLY A 225 -14.88 26.18 12.28
CA GLY A 225 -15.44 25.73 13.56
C GLY A 225 -15.52 24.20 13.71
N ASP A 226 -15.20 23.43 12.68
CA ASP A 226 -15.11 21.98 12.72
C ASP A 226 -13.72 21.52 13.18
N ARG A 227 -13.67 20.46 13.98
CA ARG A 227 -12.44 19.88 14.55
C ARG A 227 -12.54 18.36 14.52
N LEU A 228 -11.36 17.70 14.56
CA LEU A 228 -11.29 16.26 14.78
C LEU A 228 -11.69 15.93 16.24
N ALA A 229 -12.64 15.02 16.40
CA ALA A 229 -12.97 14.48 17.72
C ALA A 229 -11.83 13.59 18.26
N GLY A 230 -11.84 13.28 19.54
CA GLY A 230 -10.75 12.51 20.17
C GLY A 230 -10.60 11.11 19.58
N ASP A 231 -11.69 10.41 19.33
CA ASP A 231 -11.76 9.11 18.67
C ASP A 231 -11.34 9.18 17.20
N GLU A 232 -11.77 10.22 16.47
CA GLU A 232 -11.34 10.45 15.09
C GLU A 232 -9.83 10.68 14.97
N LEU A 233 -9.22 11.37 15.96
CA LEU A 233 -7.77 11.56 16.02
C LEU A 233 -7.04 10.24 16.24
N VAL A 234 -7.51 9.41 17.17
CA VAL A 234 -6.94 8.07 17.42
C VAL A 234 -7.03 7.22 16.16
N ASP A 235 -8.21 7.10 15.56
CA ASP A 235 -8.44 6.32 14.36
C ASP A 235 -7.56 6.79 13.20
N LEU A 236 -7.37 8.11 13.07
CA LEU A 236 -6.51 8.68 12.06
C LEU A 236 -5.03 8.36 12.30
N CYS A 237 -4.53 8.47 13.53
CA CYS A 237 -3.14 8.13 13.86
C CYS A 237 -2.84 6.66 13.54
N VAL A 238 -3.75 5.75 13.93
CA VAL A 238 -3.63 4.32 13.62
C VAL A 238 -3.65 4.09 12.12
N LEU A 239 -4.59 4.73 11.39
CA LEU A 239 -4.65 4.63 9.94
C LEU A 239 -3.35 5.09 9.28
N LEU A 240 -2.82 6.24 9.67
CA LEU A 240 -1.61 6.81 9.08
C LEU A 240 -0.39 5.89 9.30
N LEU A 241 -0.27 5.33 10.49
CA LEU A 241 0.82 4.44 10.83
C LEU A 241 0.73 3.11 10.05
N VAL A 242 -0.41 2.44 10.09
CA VAL A 242 -0.63 1.16 9.40
C VAL A 242 -0.48 1.31 7.89
N ALA A 243 -1.09 2.36 7.31
CA ALA A 243 -1.05 2.58 5.87
C ALA A 243 0.32 3.08 5.36
N GLY A 244 1.03 3.88 6.16
CA GLY A 244 2.30 4.50 5.75
C GLY A 244 3.52 3.59 5.88
N TYR A 245 3.46 2.60 6.75
CA TYR A 245 4.60 1.74 7.07
C TYR A 245 4.79 0.58 6.07
N GLU A 246 3.94 -0.44 6.14
CA GLU A 246 4.16 -1.68 5.38
C GLU A 246 4.09 -1.51 3.87
N THR A 247 3.26 -0.59 3.40
CA THR A 247 3.12 -0.35 1.95
C THR A 247 4.40 0.23 1.35
N THR A 248 5.10 1.12 2.06
CA THR A 248 6.37 1.69 1.62
C THR A 248 7.49 0.66 1.70
N VAL A 249 7.54 -0.16 2.75
CA VAL A 249 8.45 -1.32 2.84
C VAL A 249 8.29 -2.22 1.61
N ASN A 250 7.05 -2.53 1.24
CA ASN A 250 6.76 -3.41 0.12
C ASN A 250 7.08 -2.75 -1.23
N LEU A 251 6.85 -1.45 -1.38
CA LEU A 251 7.24 -0.69 -2.56
C LEU A 251 8.75 -0.76 -2.78
N VAL A 252 9.54 -0.47 -1.76
CA VAL A 252 11.01 -0.44 -1.87
C VAL A 252 11.56 -1.85 -2.09
N SER A 253 11.12 -2.84 -1.33
CA SER A 253 11.58 -4.22 -1.52
C SER A 253 11.17 -4.80 -2.87
N GLY A 254 9.97 -4.46 -3.37
CA GLY A 254 9.50 -4.82 -4.71
C GLY A 254 10.34 -4.18 -5.82
N ALA A 255 10.69 -2.89 -5.68
CA ALA A 255 11.57 -2.19 -6.62
C ALA A 255 12.95 -2.85 -6.68
N VAL A 256 13.55 -3.14 -5.51
CA VAL A 256 14.86 -3.78 -5.45
C VAL A 256 14.82 -5.19 -6.03
N LEU A 257 13.78 -5.96 -5.74
CA LEU A 257 13.61 -7.30 -6.32
C LEU A 257 13.47 -7.24 -7.85
N ALA A 258 12.67 -6.33 -8.38
CA ALA A 258 12.51 -6.15 -9.83
C ALA A 258 13.84 -5.77 -10.49
N LEU A 259 14.58 -4.84 -9.91
CA LEU A 259 15.90 -4.40 -10.39
C LEU A 259 16.97 -5.49 -10.25
N ALA A 260 16.96 -6.28 -9.19
CA ALA A 260 17.89 -7.39 -9.01
C ALA A 260 17.67 -8.52 -10.04
N ASN A 261 16.42 -8.71 -10.48
CA ASN A 261 16.05 -9.67 -11.52
C ASN A 261 16.33 -9.15 -12.95
N ASP A 262 16.60 -7.86 -13.11
CA ASP A 262 16.96 -7.23 -14.40
C ASP A 262 18.19 -6.30 -14.22
N PRO A 263 19.41 -6.85 -14.27
CA PRO A 263 20.64 -6.09 -14.07
C PRO A 263 20.83 -4.95 -15.09
N GLU A 264 20.24 -5.03 -16.29
CA GLU A 264 20.31 -3.97 -17.31
C GLU A 264 19.49 -2.75 -16.86
N GLN A 265 18.30 -2.97 -16.30
CA GLN A 265 17.48 -1.90 -15.72
C GLN A 265 18.16 -1.29 -14.48
N TYR A 266 18.82 -2.10 -13.66
CA TYR A 266 19.62 -1.59 -12.54
C TYR A 266 20.75 -0.69 -13.01
N ALA A 267 21.56 -1.15 -13.99
CA ALA A 267 22.67 -0.39 -14.55
C ALA A 267 22.19 0.91 -15.23
N LEU A 268 21.08 0.84 -15.97
CA LEU A 268 20.44 2.02 -16.57
C LEU A 268 20.05 3.03 -15.51
N LEU A 269 19.35 2.59 -14.46
CA LEU A 269 18.90 3.47 -13.38
C LEU A 269 20.07 4.07 -12.60
N ARG A 270 21.15 3.30 -12.42
CA ARG A 270 22.39 3.79 -11.81
C ARG A 270 23.07 4.89 -12.61
N SER A 271 23.06 4.79 -13.94
CA SER A 271 23.64 5.77 -14.85
C SER A 271 22.74 6.98 -15.11
N ARG A 272 21.41 6.83 -14.96
CA ARG A 272 20.37 7.82 -15.24
C ARG A 272 19.48 8.00 -14.02
N ARG A 273 19.99 8.71 -13.02
CA ARG A 273 19.30 8.98 -11.75
C ARG A 273 17.99 9.76 -11.92
N ASP A 274 17.87 10.52 -12.98
CA ASP A 274 16.64 11.21 -13.39
C ASP A 274 15.48 10.25 -13.67
N LEU A 275 15.73 8.96 -13.87
CA LEU A 275 14.71 7.92 -14.02
C LEU A 275 14.21 7.34 -12.71
N VAL A 276 14.79 7.66 -11.55
CA VAL A 276 14.36 7.09 -10.26
C VAL A 276 12.88 7.35 -9.96
N PRO A 277 12.33 8.56 -10.17
CA PRO A 277 10.89 8.77 -10.02
C PRO A 277 10.05 7.88 -10.96
N ALA A 278 10.47 7.71 -12.21
CA ALA A 278 9.77 6.85 -13.17
C ALA A 278 9.82 5.36 -12.77
N ALA A 279 10.95 4.89 -12.23
CA ALA A 279 11.10 3.52 -11.72
C ALA A 279 10.18 3.24 -10.53
N ILE A 280 9.92 4.23 -9.67
CA ILE A 280 8.98 4.12 -8.56
C ILE A 280 7.54 3.95 -9.09
N GLU A 281 7.12 4.76 -10.06
CA GLU A 281 5.79 4.64 -10.66
C GLU A 281 5.65 3.29 -11.40
N GLU A 282 6.70 2.83 -12.09
CA GLU A 282 6.70 1.51 -12.72
C GLU A 282 6.62 0.37 -11.70
N THR A 283 7.29 0.48 -10.55
CA THR A 283 7.17 -0.50 -9.47
C THR A 283 5.74 -0.59 -8.97
N LEU A 284 5.09 0.56 -8.75
CA LEU A 284 3.69 0.65 -8.33
C LEU A 284 2.71 0.07 -9.35
N ARG A 285 3.07 0.09 -10.64
CA ARG A 285 2.33 -0.61 -11.70
C ARG A 285 2.63 -2.10 -11.72
N TYR A 286 3.91 -2.46 -11.72
CA TYR A 286 4.40 -3.82 -12.00
C TYR A 286 4.13 -4.80 -10.86
N ASP A 287 4.43 -4.40 -9.61
CA ASP A 287 4.16 -5.19 -8.40
C ASP A 287 3.61 -4.28 -7.28
N PRO A 288 2.33 -3.86 -7.40
CA PRO A 288 1.74 -2.93 -6.44
C PRO A 288 1.65 -3.56 -5.05
N PRO A 289 1.99 -2.83 -3.97
CA PRO A 289 1.77 -3.30 -2.61
C PRO A 289 0.30 -3.67 -2.33
N ILE A 290 -0.65 -2.93 -2.86
CA ILE A 290 -2.09 -3.24 -2.76
C ILE A 290 -2.52 -4.05 -3.98
N GLN A 291 -2.85 -5.32 -3.78
CA GLN A 291 -3.17 -6.25 -4.84
C GLN A 291 -4.61 -6.15 -5.32
N TRP A 292 -5.53 -5.79 -4.43
CA TRP A 292 -6.95 -5.66 -4.72
C TRP A 292 -7.63 -4.69 -3.75
N LEU A 293 -8.78 -4.22 -4.14
CA LEU A 293 -9.67 -3.44 -3.28
C LEU A 293 -11.11 -3.93 -3.39
N ALA A 294 -11.88 -3.74 -2.32
CA ALA A 294 -13.28 -4.10 -2.26
C ALA A 294 -14.16 -2.85 -2.08
N ARG A 295 -15.33 -2.87 -2.68
CA ARG A 295 -16.38 -1.87 -2.49
C ARG A 295 -17.74 -2.55 -2.36
N SER A 296 -18.61 -1.97 -1.56
CA SER A 296 -20.03 -2.29 -1.54
C SER A 296 -20.76 -1.42 -2.55
N VAL A 297 -21.81 -1.96 -3.15
CA VAL A 297 -22.73 -1.22 -4.02
C VAL A 297 -23.72 -0.46 -3.15
N LEU A 298 -23.80 0.85 -3.33
CA LEU A 298 -24.68 1.76 -2.57
C LEU A 298 -25.95 2.14 -3.35
N ALA A 299 -25.88 2.12 -4.67
CA ALA A 299 -26.99 2.40 -5.60
C ALA A 299 -26.90 1.47 -6.80
N ASP A 300 -27.99 1.31 -7.56
CA ASP A 300 -27.96 0.56 -8.82
C ASP A 300 -26.86 1.08 -9.73
N VAL A 301 -26.05 0.18 -10.27
CA VAL A 301 -24.92 0.53 -11.15
C VAL A 301 -24.64 -0.56 -12.17
N ASP A 302 -24.35 -0.13 -13.39
CA ASP A 302 -23.88 -1.01 -14.45
C ASP A 302 -22.35 -1.00 -14.50
N ILE A 303 -21.76 -2.19 -14.45
CA ILE A 303 -20.32 -2.37 -14.58
C ILE A 303 -20.02 -3.60 -15.43
N ALA A 304 -19.14 -3.45 -16.43
CA ALA A 304 -18.72 -4.52 -17.33
C ALA A 304 -19.89 -5.31 -17.95
N GLY A 305 -21.04 -4.66 -18.20
CA GLY A 305 -22.24 -5.26 -18.79
C GLY A 305 -23.17 -5.96 -17.80
N HIS A 306 -22.95 -5.81 -16.50
CA HIS A 306 -23.77 -6.39 -15.43
C HIS A 306 -24.35 -5.29 -14.54
N THR A 307 -25.65 -5.36 -14.24
CA THR A 307 -26.29 -4.49 -13.25
C THR A 307 -26.11 -5.07 -11.86
N LEU A 308 -25.45 -4.31 -10.97
CA LEU A 308 -25.34 -4.60 -9.55
C LEU A 308 -26.36 -3.79 -8.75
N ARG A 309 -26.77 -4.31 -7.59
CA ARG A 309 -27.79 -3.74 -6.71
C ARG A 309 -27.19 -3.34 -5.35
N PRO A 310 -27.80 -2.40 -4.63
CA PRO A 310 -27.40 -2.07 -3.26
C PRO A 310 -27.22 -3.32 -2.38
N GLY A 311 -26.10 -3.40 -1.68
CA GLY A 311 -25.71 -4.54 -0.88
C GLY A 311 -24.82 -5.57 -1.57
N ASP A 312 -24.78 -5.59 -2.91
CA ASP A 312 -23.80 -6.40 -3.66
C ASP A 312 -22.37 -5.89 -3.37
N GLY A 313 -21.37 -6.75 -3.62
CA GLY A 313 -19.96 -6.43 -3.49
C GLY A 313 -19.24 -6.43 -4.84
N ALA A 314 -18.24 -5.60 -4.97
CA ALA A 314 -17.32 -5.59 -6.10
C ALA A 314 -15.86 -5.60 -5.61
N LEU A 315 -15.05 -6.50 -6.18
CA LEU A 315 -13.64 -6.66 -5.91
C LEU A 315 -12.85 -6.32 -7.18
N GLY A 316 -12.00 -5.31 -7.13
CA GLY A 316 -11.10 -4.94 -8.21
C GLY A 316 -9.73 -5.54 -8.00
N LEU A 317 -9.27 -6.45 -8.87
CA LEU A 317 -7.92 -7.02 -8.83
C LEU A 317 -6.94 -6.03 -9.46
N LEU A 318 -6.41 -5.10 -8.65
CA LEU A 318 -5.52 -4.04 -9.12
C LEU A 318 -4.26 -4.59 -9.78
N ALA A 319 -3.66 -5.63 -9.21
CA ALA A 319 -2.48 -6.27 -9.77
C ALA A 319 -2.74 -6.91 -11.14
N ALA A 320 -3.96 -7.40 -11.40
CA ALA A 320 -4.37 -7.86 -12.72
C ALA A 320 -4.60 -6.68 -13.69
N ALA A 321 -5.32 -5.66 -13.23
CA ALA A 321 -5.67 -4.47 -14.01
C ALA A 321 -4.43 -3.66 -14.45
N GLN A 322 -3.42 -3.58 -13.61
CA GLN A 322 -2.16 -2.87 -13.91
C GLN A 322 -1.22 -3.64 -14.85
N ARG A 323 -1.55 -4.87 -15.18
CA ARG A 323 -0.93 -5.65 -16.24
C ARG A 323 -1.89 -5.94 -17.41
N ASP A 324 -2.90 -5.10 -17.61
CA ASP A 324 -3.82 -5.20 -18.74
C ASP A 324 -3.12 -4.78 -20.05
N PRO A 325 -2.95 -5.71 -21.04
CA PRO A 325 -2.26 -5.40 -22.29
C PRO A 325 -3.04 -4.43 -23.18
N ALA A 326 -4.33 -4.24 -22.93
CA ALA A 326 -5.12 -3.23 -23.63
C ALA A 326 -4.73 -1.80 -23.24
N VAL A 327 -4.05 -1.64 -22.09
CA VAL A 327 -3.70 -0.34 -21.51
C VAL A 327 -2.19 -0.14 -21.42
N PHE A 328 -1.45 -1.20 -21.07
CA PHE A 328 0.01 -1.16 -20.90
C PHE A 328 0.68 -2.08 -21.93
N PRO A 329 1.43 -1.54 -22.89
CA PRO A 329 2.26 -2.36 -23.77
C PRO A 329 3.29 -3.16 -22.95
N ASP A 330 3.51 -4.41 -23.33
CA ASP A 330 4.44 -5.33 -22.64
C ASP A 330 4.25 -5.30 -21.11
N PRO A 331 3.02 -5.59 -20.62
CA PRO A 331 2.65 -5.31 -19.23
C PRO A 331 3.44 -6.14 -18.20
N ASP A 332 3.99 -7.27 -18.62
CA ASP A 332 4.77 -8.18 -17.77
C ASP A 332 6.27 -7.87 -17.78
N ARG A 333 6.70 -6.83 -18.51
CA ARG A 333 8.08 -6.31 -18.48
C ARG A 333 8.17 -5.16 -17.49
N PHE A 334 9.15 -5.22 -16.60
CA PHE A 334 9.56 -4.08 -15.77
C PHE A 334 10.42 -3.13 -16.60
N ASP A 335 10.04 -1.86 -16.71
CA ASP A 335 10.74 -0.88 -17.54
C ASP A 335 10.83 0.47 -16.79
N VAL A 336 12.03 0.79 -16.29
CA VAL A 336 12.29 2.04 -15.54
C VAL A 336 12.03 3.31 -16.36
N THR A 337 11.90 3.19 -17.70
CA THR A 337 11.61 4.32 -18.57
C THR A 337 10.13 4.54 -18.85
N ARG A 338 9.26 3.58 -18.48
CA ARG A 338 7.82 3.62 -18.83
C ARG A 338 7.15 4.92 -18.40
N TYR A 339 7.48 5.45 -17.23
CA TYR A 339 6.92 6.69 -16.68
C TYR A 339 7.88 7.89 -16.78
N ALA A 340 8.91 7.81 -17.62
CA ALA A 340 9.79 8.95 -17.88
C ALA A 340 9.00 10.13 -18.48
N VAL A 341 9.36 11.35 -18.07
CA VAL A 341 8.65 12.57 -18.49
C VAL A 341 8.71 12.72 -20.03
N PRO A 342 7.58 13.03 -20.72
CA PRO A 342 7.58 13.26 -22.15
C PRO A 342 8.45 14.46 -22.53
N GLY A 343 9.30 14.28 -23.49
CA GLY A 343 10.24 15.30 -24.00
C GLY A 343 11.61 14.76 -24.33
N SER A 344 12.01 13.63 -23.77
CA SER A 344 13.29 12.99 -24.05
C SER A 344 13.25 11.94 -25.16
N ALA A 345 12.08 11.46 -25.63
CA ALA A 345 12.00 10.40 -26.64
C ALA A 345 10.66 10.27 -27.41
N GLY A 346 9.76 11.27 -27.41
CA GLY A 346 8.50 11.16 -28.17
C GLY A 346 7.53 10.08 -27.66
N ILE A 347 7.67 9.65 -26.43
CA ILE A 347 6.81 8.63 -25.81
C ILE A 347 5.49 9.27 -25.36
N ALA A 348 4.35 8.68 -25.75
CA ALA A 348 3.03 9.07 -25.24
C ALA A 348 3.02 8.88 -23.71
N GLN A 349 2.29 9.76 -22.99
CA GLN A 349 2.11 9.55 -21.55
C GLN A 349 1.52 8.17 -21.30
N PRO A 350 2.14 7.34 -20.44
CA PRO A 350 1.55 6.05 -20.09
C PRO A 350 0.25 6.23 -19.33
N ALA A 351 -0.61 5.23 -19.41
CA ALA A 351 -1.82 5.21 -18.61
C ALA A 351 -1.48 5.26 -17.12
N ARG A 352 -2.38 5.90 -16.35
CA ARG A 352 -2.20 6.02 -14.90
C ARG A 352 -2.30 4.66 -14.23
N HIS A 353 -1.32 4.31 -13.41
CA HIS A 353 -1.40 3.14 -12.55
C HIS A 353 -2.30 3.39 -11.32
N PHE A 354 -2.70 2.32 -10.65
CA PHE A 354 -3.55 2.34 -9.45
C PHE A 354 -2.80 2.12 -8.14
N GLY A 355 -1.47 2.19 -8.14
CA GLY A 355 -0.67 1.94 -6.93
C GLY A 355 -1.01 2.85 -5.75
N PHE A 356 -1.52 4.05 -6.03
CA PHE A 356 -2.04 4.98 -5.02
C PHE A 356 -3.57 5.13 -5.07
N GLY A 357 -4.27 4.23 -5.75
CA GLY A 357 -5.71 4.32 -5.95
C GLY A 357 -6.14 5.47 -6.88
N GLN A 358 -7.44 5.75 -6.87
CA GLN A 358 -8.07 6.81 -7.67
C GLN A 358 -9.31 7.36 -6.94
N GLY A 359 -9.85 8.50 -7.42
CA GLY A 359 -11.06 9.12 -6.87
C GLY A 359 -10.84 9.75 -5.51
N ILE A 360 -11.88 9.80 -4.70
CA ILE A 360 -11.89 10.48 -3.40
C ILE A 360 -10.93 9.84 -2.39
N HIS A 361 -10.67 8.55 -2.51
CA HIS A 361 -9.75 7.78 -1.67
C HIS A 361 -8.30 7.73 -2.23
N TYR A 362 -7.93 8.56 -3.19
CA TYR A 362 -6.54 8.64 -3.63
C TYR A 362 -5.60 8.80 -2.44
N CYS A 363 -4.50 8.06 -2.41
CA CYS A 363 -3.60 7.96 -1.25
C CYS A 363 -3.17 9.33 -0.74
N LEU A 364 -3.41 9.59 0.55
CA LEU A 364 -2.99 10.83 1.23
C LEU A 364 -1.47 10.89 1.35
N GLY A 365 -0.83 9.74 1.65
CA GLY A 365 0.60 9.61 1.84
C GLY A 365 1.41 9.48 0.53
N ALA A 366 0.79 9.56 -0.66
CA ALA A 366 1.50 9.35 -1.93
C ALA A 366 2.74 10.23 -2.11
N PRO A 367 2.75 11.54 -1.71
CA PRO A 367 3.96 12.34 -1.79
C PRO A 367 5.07 11.87 -0.84
N LEU A 368 4.72 11.40 0.37
CA LEU A 368 5.67 10.89 1.35
C LEU A 368 6.27 9.54 0.87
N ALA A 369 5.44 8.61 0.44
CA ALA A 369 5.90 7.31 -0.06
C ALA A 369 6.84 7.44 -1.27
N ARG A 370 6.57 8.40 -2.17
CA ARG A 370 7.49 8.72 -3.29
C ARG A 370 8.81 9.26 -2.80
N LEU A 371 8.79 10.20 -1.86
CA LEU A 371 10.01 10.78 -1.29
C LEU A 371 10.86 9.71 -0.60
N GLU A 372 10.25 8.87 0.22
CA GLU A 372 10.94 7.77 0.91
C GLU A 372 11.56 6.78 -0.10
N ALA A 373 10.77 6.32 -1.08
CA ALA A 373 11.25 5.41 -2.10
C ALA A 373 12.37 6.02 -2.96
N GLU A 374 12.27 7.31 -3.31
CA GLU A 374 13.31 8.04 -4.06
C GLU A 374 14.61 8.13 -3.26
N ILE A 375 14.53 8.48 -1.97
CA ILE A 375 15.69 8.55 -1.09
C ILE A 375 16.34 7.17 -0.97
N MET A 376 15.55 6.13 -0.74
CA MET A 376 16.04 4.78 -0.52
C MET A 376 16.66 4.17 -1.78
N LEU A 377 16.03 4.36 -2.95
CA LEU A 377 16.60 3.87 -4.20
C LEU A 377 17.89 4.62 -4.55
N ASN A 378 17.93 5.95 -4.40
CA ASN A 378 19.16 6.70 -4.65
C ASN A 378 20.29 6.26 -3.71
N ALA A 379 20.02 6.09 -2.41
CA ALA A 379 21.00 5.60 -1.46
C ALA A 379 21.52 4.20 -1.85
N LEU A 380 20.62 3.28 -2.25
CA LEU A 380 21.05 1.95 -2.73
C LEU A 380 21.96 2.03 -3.95
N LEU A 381 21.58 2.84 -4.94
CA LEU A 381 22.35 3.02 -6.18
C LEU A 381 23.70 3.73 -5.94
N ASP A 382 23.87 4.49 -4.86
CA ASP A 382 25.13 5.11 -4.45
C ASP A 382 26.07 4.11 -3.75
N HIS A 383 25.49 3.19 -2.97
CA HIS A 383 26.26 2.25 -2.15
C HIS A 383 26.54 0.90 -2.80
N ALA A 384 25.71 0.49 -3.79
CA ALA A 384 25.87 -0.80 -4.46
C ALA A 384 26.01 -0.63 -5.98
N THR A 385 27.03 -1.26 -6.55
CA THR A 385 27.19 -1.34 -8.01
C THR A 385 26.30 -2.42 -8.62
N ARG A 386 25.95 -3.43 -7.80
CA ARG A 386 25.09 -4.56 -8.16
C ARG A 386 24.33 -5.08 -6.96
N VAL A 387 23.13 -5.55 -7.22
CA VAL A 387 22.28 -6.27 -6.24
C VAL A 387 21.96 -7.64 -6.80
N GLU A 388 22.23 -8.68 -6.05
CA GLU A 388 21.95 -10.08 -6.42
C GLU A 388 21.05 -10.71 -5.35
N VAL A 389 19.98 -11.39 -5.78
CA VAL A 389 19.15 -12.21 -4.89
C VAL A 389 19.90 -13.51 -4.59
N THR A 390 20.22 -13.78 -3.34
CA THR A 390 21.02 -14.95 -2.93
C THR A 390 20.18 -16.17 -2.55
N ALA A 391 18.89 -15.96 -2.21
CA ALA A 391 17.91 -17.01 -1.98
C ALA A 391 16.50 -16.49 -2.29
N ALA A 392 15.57 -17.41 -2.54
CA ALA A 392 14.18 -17.05 -2.81
C ALA A 392 13.61 -16.17 -1.69
N PRO A 393 12.96 -15.04 -2.01
CA PRO A 393 12.30 -14.22 -1.01
C PRO A 393 11.15 -14.98 -0.36
N SER A 394 10.90 -14.74 0.92
CA SER A 394 9.68 -15.20 1.59
C SER A 394 8.66 -14.07 1.61
N TYR A 395 7.39 -14.40 1.51
CA TYR A 395 6.31 -13.40 1.51
C TYR A 395 5.47 -13.49 2.77
N ARG A 396 4.93 -12.33 3.18
CA ARG A 396 4.00 -12.25 4.31
C ARG A 396 2.68 -12.98 4.00
N PRO A 397 1.96 -13.46 5.02
CA PRO A 397 0.69 -14.17 4.83
C PRO A 397 -0.46 -13.27 4.31
N HIS A 398 -0.21 -12.01 4.05
CA HIS A 398 -1.20 -11.04 3.60
C HIS A 398 -1.56 -11.27 2.12
N LEU A 399 -2.83 -11.15 1.77
CA LEU A 399 -3.32 -11.25 0.39
C LEU A 399 -3.65 -9.88 -0.19
N ALA A 400 -4.25 -9.00 0.62
CA ALA A 400 -4.58 -7.64 0.18
C ALA A 400 -3.32 -6.78 0.03
N VAL A 401 -2.35 -6.94 0.94
CA VAL A 401 -1.09 -6.18 0.97
C VAL A 401 0.07 -7.12 0.71
N ARG A 402 0.58 -7.13 -0.53
CA ARG A 402 1.68 -7.99 -0.94
C ARG A 402 3.04 -7.38 -0.61
N GLY A 403 3.93 -8.17 -0.05
CA GLY A 403 5.33 -7.79 0.17
C GLY A 403 6.16 -8.92 0.77
N ALA A 404 7.46 -8.84 0.52
CA ALA A 404 8.40 -9.79 1.09
C ALA A 404 8.48 -9.62 2.61
N SER A 405 8.52 -10.75 3.34
CA SER A 405 8.93 -10.77 4.75
C SER A 405 10.43 -10.83 4.89
N THR A 406 11.11 -11.50 3.93
CA THR A 406 12.57 -11.54 3.81
C THR A 406 12.97 -11.41 2.34
N LEU A 407 14.04 -10.70 2.06
CA LEU A 407 14.66 -10.57 0.74
C LEU A 407 16.18 -10.70 0.88
N PRO A 408 16.71 -11.93 0.86
CA PRO A 408 18.14 -12.17 0.96
C PRO A 408 18.87 -11.67 -0.28
N VAL A 409 19.79 -10.72 -0.11
CA VAL A 409 20.57 -10.14 -1.21
C VAL A 409 22.05 -10.04 -0.85
N ARG A 410 22.86 -9.96 -1.91
CA ARG A 410 24.25 -9.49 -1.85
C ARG A 410 24.33 -8.13 -2.54
N LEU A 411 24.87 -7.15 -1.80
CA LEU A 411 25.18 -5.80 -2.27
C LEU A 411 26.66 -5.73 -2.60
N SER A 412 27.03 -5.60 -3.88
CA SER A 412 28.41 -5.45 -4.31
C SER A 412 28.78 -3.98 -4.44
N THR A 413 30.02 -3.63 -4.10
CA THR A 413 30.52 -2.24 -4.13
C THR A 413 31.54 -1.99 -5.24
N ASP A 414 32.01 -3.06 -5.90
CA ASP A 414 33.08 -3.04 -6.92
C ASP A 414 32.52 -3.00 -8.33
#